data_83b495ffa3e002c4bf99e426ca328242
#
_entry.id   83b495ffa3e002c4bf99e426ca328242
#
_cell.length_a   1.000
_cell.length_b   1.000
_cell.length_c   1.000
_cell.angle_alpha   90.00
_cell.angle_beta   90.00
_cell.angle_gamma   90.00
#
_symmetry.space_group_name_H-M   'P 1'
#
loop_
_entity.id
_entity.type
_entity.pdbx_description
1 polymer ?
#
loop_
_entity_poly.entity_id
_entity_poly.type
_entity_poly.pdbx_seq_one_letter_code
_entity_poly.pdbx_strand_id
1 'polypeptide(L)'
;MRRLNRQDEPPAGLRRYRHGRDAWSAVTPEERMAIWLSLNLMQGPRCAYCDGPMGDGNRHIEHFRQRGRYPQGTFDWSNLFGSCNRAGTCGMAKDQCGAYSPETLIKPDIEDPDVFLLFTPGGTVRPRAGLTANNHLRATETIRILVLDGALNQIRRAQLCGYIQTMEIFADYAEAYPDDDSWVEELEREVRDTAHLPYATAIRHVLTRQSE
;
A
#
# COMPACT_ATOMS: atom_id res chain seq x y z
N MET A 1 3.01 -0.75 -1.15
CA MET A 1 1.97 -1.34 -0.26
C MET A 1 2.66 -1.74 1.02
N ARG A 2 2.07 -1.49 2.17
CA ARG A 2 2.62 -1.78 3.49
C ARG A 2 1.55 -2.40 4.38
N ARG A 3 1.94 -3.04 5.48
CA ARG A 3 1.02 -3.51 6.52
C ARG A 3 0.23 -2.33 7.08
N LEU A 4 -1.06 -2.52 7.29
CA LEU A 4 -1.98 -1.55 7.88
C LEU A 4 -2.59 -2.11 9.17
N ASN A 5 -2.81 -1.24 10.16
CA ASN A 5 -3.39 -1.63 11.45
C ASN A 5 -4.82 -1.07 11.55
N ARG A 6 -5.78 -1.91 11.16
CA ARG A 6 -7.20 -1.53 11.21
C ARG A 6 -7.70 -1.50 12.65
N GLN A 7 -8.42 -0.43 13.01
CA GLN A 7 -9.15 -0.38 14.27
C GLN A 7 -10.37 -1.33 14.20
N ASP A 8 -10.64 -2.06 15.26
CA ASP A 8 -11.74 -3.03 15.30
C ASP A 8 -13.11 -2.36 15.19
N GLU A 9 -13.24 -1.15 15.76
CA GLU A 9 -14.48 -0.40 15.71
C GLU A 9 -14.68 0.31 14.38
N PRO A 10 -15.84 0.10 13.70
CA PRO A 10 -16.18 0.86 12.52
C PRO A 10 -16.43 2.33 12.84
N PRO A 11 -16.21 3.24 11.86
CA PRO A 11 -16.51 4.65 12.00
C PRO A 11 -17.95 4.92 12.44
N ALA A 12 -18.14 6.00 13.22
CA ALA A 12 -19.46 6.41 13.69
C ALA A 12 -20.43 6.59 12.50
N GLY A 13 -21.64 6.10 12.66
CA GLY A 13 -22.69 6.17 11.66
C GLY A 13 -22.67 5.05 10.61
N LEU A 14 -21.53 4.41 10.34
CA LEU A 14 -21.45 3.37 9.29
C LEU A 14 -22.35 2.16 9.61
N ARG A 15 -22.49 1.79 10.88
CA ARG A 15 -23.32 0.64 11.34
C ARG A 15 -24.82 0.79 11.09
N ARG A 16 -25.32 2.00 10.82
CA ARG A 16 -26.76 2.21 10.53
C ARG A 16 -27.17 1.82 9.13
N TYR A 17 -26.19 1.71 8.20
CA TYR A 17 -26.42 1.31 6.82
C TYR A 17 -26.41 -0.20 6.66
N ARG A 18 -27.27 -0.70 5.79
CA ARG A 18 -27.39 -2.14 5.52
C ARG A 18 -27.53 -2.40 4.03
N HIS A 19 -26.81 -3.38 3.54
CA HIS A 19 -27.01 -3.91 2.20
C HIS A 19 -28.48 -4.35 2.00
N GLY A 20 -29.02 -4.12 0.82
CA GLY A 20 -30.42 -4.43 0.47
C GLY A 20 -31.43 -3.38 0.90
N ARG A 21 -31.07 -2.48 1.84
CA ARG A 21 -31.89 -1.34 2.24
C ARG A 21 -31.32 0.00 1.74
N ASP A 22 -30.03 0.18 1.86
CA ASP A 22 -29.35 1.46 1.64
C ASP A 22 -28.37 1.38 0.47
N ALA A 23 -28.23 2.48 -0.28
CA ALA A 23 -27.19 2.64 -1.28
C ALA A 23 -25.96 3.34 -0.70
N TRP A 24 -24.77 3.11 -1.25
CA TRP A 24 -23.55 3.81 -0.84
C TRP A 24 -23.65 5.34 -0.97
N SER A 25 -24.45 5.82 -1.92
CA SER A 25 -24.74 7.25 -2.09
C SER A 25 -25.50 7.87 -0.92
N ALA A 26 -26.18 7.07 -0.09
CA ALA A 26 -26.88 7.53 1.10
C ALA A 26 -25.95 7.88 2.29
N VAL A 27 -24.68 7.44 2.24
CA VAL A 27 -23.67 7.79 3.26
C VAL A 27 -23.44 9.30 3.18
N THR A 28 -23.73 10.01 4.29
CA THR A 28 -23.66 11.47 4.33
C THR A 28 -22.24 12.01 4.26
N PRO A 29 -22.02 13.29 3.95
CA PRO A 29 -20.70 13.91 3.98
C PRO A 29 -20.00 13.78 5.35
N GLU A 30 -20.74 13.95 6.43
CA GLU A 30 -20.22 13.85 7.81
C GLU A 30 -19.73 12.43 8.11
N GLU A 31 -20.47 11.42 7.66
CA GLU A 31 -20.09 10.02 7.83
C GLU A 31 -18.92 9.63 6.94
N ARG A 32 -18.86 10.15 5.73
CA ARG A 32 -17.66 10.01 4.87
C ARG A 32 -16.44 10.63 5.53
N MET A 33 -16.61 11.77 6.21
CA MET A 33 -15.54 12.38 7.00
C MET A 33 -15.11 11.48 8.16
N ALA A 34 -16.04 10.89 8.89
CA ALA A 34 -15.74 9.93 9.97
C ALA A 34 -15.00 8.69 9.43
N ILE A 35 -15.40 8.18 8.25
CA ILE A 35 -14.67 7.09 7.57
C ILE A 35 -13.24 7.53 7.25
N TRP A 36 -13.04 8.74 6.70
CA TRP A 36 -11.70 9.25 6.40
C TRP A 36 -10.83 9.44 7.62
N LEU A 37 -11.39 9.87 8.75
CA LEU A 37 -10.64 9.95 10.02
C LEU A 37 -10.11 8.57 10.43
N SER A 38 -10.96 7.54 10.39
CA SER A 38 -10.56 6.16 10.72
C SER A 38 -9.56 5.58 9.69
N LEU A 39 -9.73 5.88 8.41
CA LEU A 39 -8.76 5.50 7.37
C LEU A 39 -7.41 6.19 7.58
N ASN A 40 -7.39 7.47 7.95
CA ASN A 40 -6.16 8.19 8.23
C ASN A 40 -5.43 7.65 9.47
N LEU A 41 -6.15 7.21 10.49
CA LEU A 41 -5.55 6.52 11.64
C LEU A 41 -4.90 5.19 11.23
N MET A 42 -5.54 4.45 10.31
CA MET A 42 -5.06 3.16 9.81
C MET A 42 -3.87 3.28 8.87
N GLN A 43 -3.93 4.20 7.91
CA GLN A 43 -3.02 4.23 6.77
C GLN A 43 -2.27 5.56 6.56
N GLY A 44 -2.57 6.59 7.37
CA GLY A 44 -2.04 7.94 7.17
C GLY A 44 -2.51 8.56 5.85
N PRO A 45 -1.90 9.66 5.39
CA PRO A 45 -2.25 10.31 4.13
C PRO A 45 -1.65 9.58 2.91
N ARG A 46 -1.68 8.25 2.91
CA ARG A 46 -1.07 7.39 1.88
C ARG A 46 -2.05 6.35 1.36
N CYS A 47 -2.00 6.09 0.06
CA CYS A 47 -2.82 5.08 -0.59
C CYS A 47 -2.53 3.68 -0.01
N ALA A 48 -3.57 2.95 0.36
CA ALA A 48 -3.45 1.60 0.89
C ALA A 48 -2.73 0.63 -0.06
N TYR A 49 -2.78 0.90 -1.36
CA TYR A 49 -2.24 0.01 -2.39
C TYR A 49 -0.85 0.40 -2.88
N CYS A 50 -0.66 1.61 -3.39
CA CYS A 50 0.66 2.01 -3.91
C CYS A 50 1.58 2.64 -2.88
N ASP A 51 1.08 2.95 -1.67
CA ASP A 51 1.79 3.69 -0.61
C ASP A 51 2.20 5.12 -1.02
N GLY A 52 1.69 5.61 -2.15
CA GLY A 52 1.92 6.98 -2.61
C GLY A 52 1.05 7.99 -1.86
N PRO A 53 1.39 9.29 -1.95
CA PRO A 53 0.67 10.34 -1.22
C PRO A 53 -0.76 10.50 -1.71
N MET A 54 -1.66 10.81 -0.78
CA MET A 54 -3.04 11.21 -1.04
C MET A 54 -3.30 12.57 -0.39
N GLY A 55 -4.00 13.44 -1.11
CA GLY A 55 -4.50 14.71 -0.60
C GLY A 55 -5.98 14.89 -0.89
N ASP A 56 -6.55 15.99 -0.42
CA ASP A 56 -7.94 16.34 -0.73
C ASP A 56 -8.08 16.52 -2.25
N GLY A 57 -9.14 15.94 -2.81
CA GLY A 57 -9.37 15.92 -4.26
C GLY A 57 -8.63 14.80 -5.02
N ASN A 58 -7.65 14.14 -4.42
CA ASN A 58 -6.89 13.04 -5.05
C ASN A 58 -7.05 11.71 -4.32
N ARG A 59 -8.23 11.46 -3.75
CA ARG A 59 -8.51 10.24 -2.98
C ARG A 59 -9.99 9.85 -3.04
N HIS A 60 -10.26 8.57 -2.85
CA HIS A 60 -11.61 8.04 -2.66
C HIS A 60 -11.64 6.92 -1.62
N ILE A 61 -12.81 6.69 -1.04
CA ILE A 61 -13.07 5.52 -0.20
C ILE A 61 -13.28 4.34 -1.15
N GLU A 62 -12.39 3.41 -1.08
CA GLU A 62 -12.28 2.24 -1.94
C GLU A 62 -12.90 1.02 -1.25
N HIS A 63 -13.51 0.13 -2.04
CA HIS A 63 -14.02 -1.15 -1.57
C HIS A 63 -13.12 -2.29 -2.07
N PHE A 64 -12.38 -2.94 -1.19
CA PHE A 64 -11.47 -4.04 -1.53
C PHE A 64 -12.18 -5.13 -2.32
N ARG A 65 -13.35 -5.57 -1.86
CA ARG A 65 -14.30 -6.38 -2.64
C ARG A 65 -15.22 -5.43 -3.38
N GLN A 66 -15.20 -5.49 -4.71
CA GLN A 66 -15.99 -4.60 -5.59
C GLN A 66 -17.48 -4.64 -5.21
N ARG A 67 -18.09 -3.48 -4.98
CA ARG A 67 -19.51 -3.37 -4.60
C ARG A 67 -20.46 -4.04 -5.60
N GLY A 68 -20.19 -3.94 -6.88
CA GLY A 68 -21.03 -4.52 -7.92
C GLY A 68 -21.07 -6.04 -7.92
N ARG A 69 -20.02 -6.70 -7.37
CA ARG A 69 -19.89 -8.15 -7.29
C ARG A 69 -20.14 -8.70 -5.89
N TYR A 70 -19.83 -7.92 -4.88
CA TYR A 70 -19.95 -8.26 -3.46
C TYR A 70 -20.74 -7.18 -2.71
N PRO A 71 -22.01 -6.94 -3.10
CA PRO A 71 -22.79 -5.82 -2.59
C PRO A 71 -23.06 -5.91 -1.08
N GLN A 72 -23.05 -7.12 -0.51
CA GLN A 72 -23.17 -7.34 0.95
C GLN A 72 -22.04 -6.70 1.76
N GLY A 73 -20.87 -6.49 1.15
CA GLY A 73 -19.73 -5.83 1.78
C GLY A 73 -19.70 -4.31 1.63
N THR A 74 -20.75 -3.68 1.09
CA THR A 74 -20.78 -2.23 0.81
C THR A 74 -20.54 -1.37 2.05
N PHE A 75 -21.05 -1.76 3.20
CA PHE A 75 -20.92 -1.02 4.46
C PHE A 75 -20.05 -1.73 5.50
N ASP A 76 -19.33 -2.77 5.07
CA ASP A 76 -18.40 -3.48 5.92
C ASP A 76 -17.12 -2.66 6.08
N TRP A 77 -16.82 -2.24 7.33
CA TRP A 77 -15.62 -1.49 7.65
C TRP A 77 -14.35 -2.22 7.19
N SER A 78 -14.31 -3.54 7.35
CA SER A 78 -13.18 -4.35 6.91
C SER A 78 -12.95 -4.33 5.40
N ASN A 79 -13.94 -3.88 4.63
CA ASN A 79 -13.87 -3.77 3.17
C ASN A 79 -13.45 -2.37 2.66
N LEU A 80 -13.34 -1.37 3.56
CA LEU A 80 -13.07 0.02 3.17
C LEU A 80 -11.59 0.38 3.31
N PHE A 81 -11.05 1.06 2.31
CA PHE A 81 -9.67 1.57 2.27
C PHE A 81 -9.64 2.97 1.65
N GLY A 82 -8.60 3.73 1.95
CA GLY A 82 -8.29 4.95 1.21
C GLY A 82 -7.43 4.64 -0.01
N SER A 83 -7.87 5.02 -1.18
CA SER A 83 -7.11 4.85 -2.42
C SER A 83 -6.93 6.17 -3.14
N CYS A 84 -5.78 6.35 -3.82
CA CYS A 84 -5.56 7.51 -4.67
C CYS A 84 -6.44 7.45 -5.93
N ASN A 85 -6.73 8.65 -6.49
CA ASN A 85 -7.48 8.81 -7.74
C ASN A 85 -6.57 8.79 -8.98
N ARG A 86 -5.36 8.22 -8.88
CA ARG A 86 -4.48 8.12 -10.04
C ARG A 86 -5.11 7.20 -11.09
N ALA A 87 -5.36 7.76 -12.28
CA ALA A 87 -5.98 7.04 -13.37
C ALA A 87 -5.21 5.75 -13.72
N GLY A 88 -5.93 4.67 -13.97
CA GLY A 88 -5.38 3.39 -14.39
C GLY A 88 -4.51 2.68 -13.34
N THR A 89 -4.56 3.06 -12.07
CA THR A 89 -3.83 2.39 -10.98
C THR A 89 -4.70 2.18 -9.75
N CYS A 90 -4.27 1.37 -8.81
CA CYS A 90 -4.87 1.17 -7.49
C CYS A 90 -6.37 0.80 -7.56
N GLY A 91 -7.21 1.42 -6.73
CA GLY A 91 -8.65 1.16 -6.71
C GLY A 91 -9.33 1.44 -8.05
N MET A 92 -8.91 2.47 -8.77
CA MET A 92 -9.45 2.80 -10.09
C MET A 92 -9.20 1.68 -11.11
N ALA A 93 -7.99 1.13 -11.15
CA ALA A 93 -7.66 0.00 -12.03
C ALA A 93 -8.42 -1.27 -11.60
N LYS A 94 -8.45 -1.54 -10.30
CA LYS A 94 -9.15 -2.70 -9.75
C LYS A 94 -10.63 -2.71 -10.12
N ASP A 95 -11.30 -1.57 -10.07
CA ASP A 95 -12.72 -1.49 -10.41
C ASP A 95 -13.00 -1.70 -11.90
N GLN A 96 -11.99 -1.51 -12.76
CA GLN A 96 -12.06 -1.67 -14.22
C GLN A 96 -11.54 -3.01 -14.72
N CYS A 97 -10.84 -3.80 -13.88
CA CYS A 97 -10.13 -5.02 -14.35
C CYS A 97 -11.04 -6.23 -14.62
N GLY A 98 -12.35 -6.10 -14.51
CA GLY A 98 -13.29 -7.21 -14.67
C GLY A 98 -13.42 -8.08 -13.40
N ALA A 99 -13.70 -9.38 -13.60
CA ALA A 99 -13.88 -10.31 -12.48
C ALA A 99 -12.53 -10.78 -11.92
N TYR A 100 -12.42 -10.79 -10.60
CA TYR A 100 -11.32 -11.43 -9.87
C TYR A 100 -11.86 -12.01 -8.55
N SER A 101 -11.14 -12.96 -7.96
CA SER A 101 -11.41 -13.44 -6.61
C SER A 101 -10.67 -12.54 -5.61
N PRO A 102 -11.36 -11.89 -4.66
CA PRO A 102 -10.69 -11.05 -3.65
C PRO A 102 -9.64 -11.80 -2.81
N GLU A 103 -9.79 -13.11 -2.67
CA GLU A 103 -8.87 -13.99 -1.95
C GLU A 103 -7.51 -14.13 -2.66
N THR A 104 -7.46 -13.82 -3.96
CA THR A 104 -6.19 -13.80 -4.72
C THR A 104 -5.40 -12.52 -4.50
N LEU A 105 -5.99 -11.50 -3.89
CA LEU A 105 -5.30 -10.26 -3.56
C LEU A 105 -4.72 -10.30 -2.15
N ILE A 106 -3.56 -9.66 -2.00
CA ILE A 106 -2.97 -9.39 -0.69
C ILE A 106 -3.78 -8.26 -0.03
N LYS A 107 -4.37 -8.55 1.13
CA LYS A 107 -5.17 -7.58 1.88
C LYS A 107 -4.31 -6.96 2.98
N PRO A 108 -3.92 -5.67 2.87
CA PRO A 108 -2.84 -5.10 3.67
C PRO A 108 -3.15 -4.92 5.17
N ASP A 109 -4.42 -4.99 5.58
CA ASP A 109 -4.81 -4.97 6.99
C ASP A 109 -4.89 -6.37 7.63
N ILE A 110 -4.77 -7.42 6.82
CA ILE A 110 -4.75 -8.82 7.28
C ILE A 110 -3.34 -9.41 7.20
N GLU A 111 -2.63 -9.13 6.09
CA GLU A 111 -1.33 -9.71 5.78
C GLU A 111 -0.29 -8.60 5.63
N ASP A 112 0.97 -8.91 5.88
CA ASP A 112 2.05 -7.99 5.57
C ASP A 112 2.45 -8.11 4.09
N PRO A 113 2.18 -7.08 3.27
CA PRO A 113 2.56 -7.11 1.86
C PRO A 113 4.06 -7.27 1.63
N ASP A 114 4.88 -6.92 2.60
CA ASP A 114 6.33 -7.04 2.51
C ASP A 114 6.80 -8.50 2.40
N VAL A 115 6.04 -9.43 2.93
CA VAL A 115 6.32 -10.87 2.77
C VAL A 115 6.17 -11.34 1.33
N PHE A 116 5.40 -10.62 0.52
CA PHE A 116 5.01 -11.02 -0.85
C PHE A 116 5.69 -10.19 -1.94
N LEU A 117 5.94 -8.90 -1.67
CA LEU A 117 6.31 -7.92 -2.70
C LEU A 117 7.71 -7.36 -2.44
N LEU A 118 8.51 -7.30 -3.50
CA LEU A 118 9.81 -6.63 -3.50
C LEU A 118 9.78 -5.42 -4.42
N PHE A 119 10.12 -4.25 -3.89
CA PHE A 119 10.32 -3.02 -4.65
C PHE A 119 11.81 -2.85 -4.98
N THR A 120 12.11 -2.56 -6.23
CA THR A 120 13.48 -2.43 -6.71
C THR A 120 13.94 -0.97 -6.76
N PRO A 121 15.26 -0.69 -6.80
CA PRO A 121 15.79 0.66 -7.01
C PRO A 121 15.30 1.32 -8.31
N GLY A 122 15.00 0.52 -9.35
CA GLY A 122 14.38 1.00 -10.60
C GLY A 122 12.92 1.44 -10.45
N GLY A 123 12.33 1.30 -9.26
CA GLY A 123 10.94 1.66 -8.97
C GLY A 123 9.94 0.58 -9.37
N THR A 124 10.37 -0.55 -9.93
CA THR A 124 9.49 -1.68 -10.25
C THR A 124 9.07 -2.44 -9.00
N VAL A 125 8.04 -3.28 -9.12
CA VAL A 125 7.62 -4.19 -8.06
C VAL A 125 7.45 -5.59 -8.65
N ARG A 126 7.89 -6.59 -7.89
CA ARG A 126 7.79 -8.01 -8.28
C ARG A 126 7.45 -8.89 -7.07
N PRO A 127 6.94 -10.12 -7.29
CA PRO A 127 6.87 -11.11 -6.22
C PRO A 127 8.27 -11.37 -5.64
N ARG A 128 8.33 -11.62 -4.32
CA ARG A 128 9.58 -12.10 -3.69
C ARG A 128 9.94 -13.50 -4.17
N ALA A 129 11.23 -13.83 -4.13
CA ALA A 129 11.69 -15.19 -4.31
C ALA A 129 11.27 -16.08 -3.13
N GLY A 130 11.32 -17.38 -3.31
CA GLY A 130 11.01 -18.36 -2.26
C GLY A 130 9.55 -18.45 -1.85
N LEU A 131 8.64 -17.74 -2.50
CA LEU A 131 7.20 -17.84 -2.24
C LEU A 131 6.68 -19.23 -2.67
N THR A 132 5.70 -19.74 -1.93
CA THR A 132 4.91 -20.89 -2.40
C THR A 132 4.18 -20.52 -3.70
N ALA A 133 3.83 -21.51 -4.53
CA ALA A 133 3.10 -21.26 -5.78
C ALA A 133 1.83 -20.41 -5.59
N ASN A 134 1.08 -20.65 -4.52
CA ASN A 134 -0.11 -19.88 -4.19
C ASN A 134 0.23 -18.41 -3.82
N ASN A 135 1.24 -18.19 -2.99
CA ASN A 135 1.65 -16.83 -2.59
C ASN A 135 2.26 -16.06 -3.76
N HIS A 136 3.00 -16.74 -4.64
CA HIS A 136 3.51 -16.14 -5.87
C HIS A 136 2.36 -15.70 -6.81
N LEU A 137 1.35 -16.55 -6.98
CA LEU A 137 0.14 -16.20 -7.75
C LEU A 137 -0.56 -14.97 -7.13
N ARG A 138 -0.75 -14.94 -5.82
CA ARG A 138 -1.39 -13.82 -5.11
C ARG A 138 -0.59 -12.52 -5.26
N ALA A 139 0.72 -12.58 -5.13
CA ALA A 139 1.59 -11.42 -5.37
C ALA A 139 1.46 -10.90 -6.82
N THR A 140 1.52 -11.80 -7.79
CA THR A 140 1.38 -11.47 -9.23
C THR A 140 0.01 -10.87 -9.53
N GLU A 141 -1.07 -11.45 -9.03
CA GLU A 141 -2.43 -10.93 -9.23
C GLU A 141 -2.63 -9.57 -8.54
N THR A 142 -2.07 -9.37 -7.34
CA THR A 142 -2.10 -8.08 -6.66
C THR A 142 -1.41 -7.00 -7.49
N ILE A 143 -0.22 -7.28 -8.01
CA ILE A 143 0.52 -6.35 -8.88
C ILE A 143 -0.28 -6.03 -10.14
N ARG A 144 -0.81 -7.05 -10.79
CA ARG A 144 -1.57 -6.95 -12.05
C ARG A 144 -2.88 -6.16 -11.87
N ILE A 145 -3.71 -6.55 -10.91
CA ILE A 145 -5.06 -5.99 -10.72
C ILE A 145 -5.00 -4.55 -10.22
N LEU A 146 -4.07 -4.24 -9.33
CA LEU A 146 -3.85 -2.89 -8.80
C LEU A 146 -2.93 -2.05 -9.71
N VAL A 147 -2.39 -2.62 -10.78
CA VAL A 147 -1.42 -2.00 -11.69
C VAL A 147 -0.30 -1.31 -10.88
N LEU A 148 0.30 -2.07 -9.95
CA LEU A 148 1.37 -1.55 -9.10
C LEU A 148 2.71 -1.42 -9.84
N ASP A 149 2.86 -2.14 -10.94
CA ASP A 149 3.99 -2.02 -11.88
C ASP A 149 3.56 -1.25 -13.14
N GLY A 150 4.44 -0.48 -13.74
CA GLY A 150 4.12 0.37 -14.90
C GLY A 150 4.20 1.87 -14.58
N ALA A 151 3.11 2.63 -14.73
CA ALA A 151 3.11 4.10 -14.56
C ALA A 151 3.62 4.57 -13.18
N LEU A 152 3.47 3.76 -12.15
CA LEU A 152 3.98 4.05 -10.81
C LEU A 152 5.50 3.91 -10.69
N ASN A 153 6.16 3.19 -11.61
CA ASN A 153 7.59 2.90 -11.51
C ASN A 153 8.45 4.16 -11.59
N GLN A 154 8.16 5.04 -12.53
CA GLN A 154 8.92 6.29 -12.67
C GLN A 154 8.74 7.22 -11.48
N ILE A 155 7.51 7.31 -10.94
CA ILE A 155 7.22 8.14 -9.77
C ILE A 155 7.95 7.59 -8.56
N ARG A 156 7.91 6.27 -8.38
CA ARG A 156 8.60 5.59 -7.29
C ARG A 156 10.11 5.75 -7.42
N ARG A 157 10.66 5.53 -8.63
CA ARG A 157 12.09 5.73 -8.93
C ARG A 157 12.55 7.15 -8.58
N ALA A 158 11.78 8.17 -8.95
CA ALA A 158 12.11 9.56 -8.63
C ALA A 158 12.18 9.80 -7.10
N GLN A 159 11.30 9.17 -6.32
CA GLN A 159 11.33 9.23 -4.85
C GLN A 159 12.51 8.45 -4.25
N LEU A 160 12.98 7.41 -4.92
CA LEU A 160 14.06 6.54 -4.44
C LEU A 160 15.46 7.08 -4.75
N CYS A 161 15.60 8.06 -5.63
CA CYS A 161 16.90 8.50 -6.16
C CYS A 161 17.89 8.92 -5.04
N GLY A 162 17.44 9.72 -4.07
CA GLY A 162 18.29 10.13 -2.94
C GLY A 162 18.68 8.96 -2.04
N TYR A 163 17.77 8.04 -1.79
CA TYR A 163 18.03 6.86 -0.94
C TYR A 163 18.98 5.85 -1.59
N ILE A 164 18.98 5.77 -2.93
CA ILE A 164 19.96 4.98 -3.67
C ILE A 164 21.36 5.55 -3.43
N GLN A 165 21.53 6.88 -3.53
CA GLN A 165 22.80 7.55 -3.25
C GLN A 165 23.23 7.38 -1.79
N THR A 166 22.32 7.52 -0.84
CA THR A 166 22.58 7.25 0.60
C THR A 166 23.09 5.83 0.79
N MET A 167 22.47 4.87 0.11
CA MET A 167 22.87 3.47 0.21
C MET A 167 24.26 3.18 -0.41
N GLU A 168 24.60 3.88 -1.51
CA GLU A 168 25.95 3.81 -2.11
C GLU A 168 26.99 4.35 -1.13
N ILE A 169 26.72 5.48 -0.47
CA ILE A 169 27.62 6.04 0.55
C ILE A 169 27.84 5.07 1.73
N PHE A 170 26.79 4.44 2.24
CA PHE A 170 26.95 3.42 3.31
C PHE A 170 27.74 2.21 2.83
N ALA A 171 27.57 1.80 1.58
CA ALA A 171 28.32 0.68 1.02
C ALA A 171 29.81 0.98 0.90
N ASP A 172 30.13 2.18 0.37
CA ASP A 172 31.51 2.64 0.23
C ASP A 172 32.19 2.75 1.61
N TYR A 173 31.45 3.26 2.62
CA TYR A 173 31.94 3.35 3.99
C TYR A 173 32.22 1.96 4.58
N ALA A 174 31.28 1.02 4.46
CA ALA A 174 31.43 -0.34 4.95
C ALA A 174 32.62 -1.08 4.30
N GLU A 175 32.88 -0.80 3.00
CA GLU A 175 34.06 -1.36 2.30
C GLU A 175 35.36 -0.74 2.79
N ALA A 176 35.37 0.59 3.01
CA ALA A 176 36.56 1.31 3.45
C ALA A 176 36.92 1.02 4.93
N TYR A 177 35.92 0.74 5.76
CA TYR A 177 36.09 0.55 7.22
C TYR A 177 35.35 -0.73 7.66
N PRO A 178 35.89 -1.93 7.34
CA PRO A 178 35.20 -3.20 7.58
C PRO A 178 35.02 -3.57 9.05
N ASP A 179 35.78 -2.94 9.95
CA ASP A 179 35.71 -3.15 11.40
C ASP A 179 34.88 -2.10 12.13
N ASP A 180 34.27 -1.15 11.40
CA ASP A 180 33.42 -0.09 11.96
C ASP A 180 31.95 -0.27 11.55
N ASP A 181 31.14 -0.69 12.52
CA ASP A 181 29.69 -0.93 12.34
C ASP A 181 28.84 0.31 12.67
N SER A 182 29.45 1.48 12.93
CA SER A 182 28.70 2.70 13.30
C SER A 182 27.68 3.13 12.24
N TRP A 183 27.93 2.85 10.97
CA TRP A 183 27.02 3.11 9.85
C TRP A 183 25.71 2.30 9.94
N VAL A 184 25.70 1.17 10.64
CA VAL A 184 24.49 0.33 10.80
C VAL A 184 23.44 1.07 11.63
N GLU A 185 23.85 1.74 12.71
CA GLU A 185 22.94 2.54 13.54
C GLU A 185 22.35 3.74 12.75
N GLU A 186 23.17 4.37 11.91
CA GLU A 186 22.73 5.45 11.03
C GLU A 186 21.72 4.95 10.00
N LEU A 187 22.00 3.82 9.36
CA LEU A 187 21.09 3.19 8.40
C LEU A 187 19.76 2.84 9.06
N GLU A 188 19.78 2.24 10.24
CA GLU A 188 18.56 1.93 10.98
C GLU A 188 17.78 3.19 11.37
N ARG A 189 18.47 4.29 11.68
CA ARG A 189 17.84 5.58 11.95
C ARG A 189 17.16 6.10 10.68
N GLU A 190 17.85 6.10 9.54
CA GLU A 190 17.29 6.51 8.25
C GLU A 190 16.02 5.72 7.90
N VAL A 191 16.04 4.40 8.10
CA VAL A 191 14.89 3.52 7.89
C VAL A 191 13.72 3.90 8.82
N ARG A 192 13.98 4.20 10.09
CA ARG A 192 12.95 4.63 11.04
C ARG A 192 12.37 5.99 10.67
N ASP A 193 13.23 6.95 10.34
CA ASP A 193 12.86 8.33 10.05
C ASP A 193 12.06 8.45 8.74
N THR A 194 12.28 7.54 7.79
CA THR A 194 11.55 7.49 6.53
C THR A 194 10.26 6.66 6.58
N ALA A 195 9.97 5.96 7.67
CA ALA A 195 8.81 5.07 7.79
C ALA A 195 7.44 5.77 7.61
N HIS A 196 7.38 7.08 7.87
CA HIS A 196 6.17 7.89 7.70
C HIS A 196 5.99 8.48 6.29
N LEU A 197 7.01 8.41 5.43
CA LEU A 197 7.02 9.02 4.10
C LEU A 197 6.21 8.21 3.07
N PRO A 198 5.73 8.84 2.00
CA PRO A 198 5.20 8.11 0.85
C PRO A 198 6.23 7.12 0.29
N TYR A 199 5.76 5.95 -0.12
CA TYR A 199 6.59 4.85 -0.62
C TYR A 199 7.60 4.28 0.39
N ALA A 200 7.36 4.44 1.69
CA ALA A 200 8.26 4.00 2.77
C ALA A 200 8.73 2.54 2.63
N THR A 201 7.85 1.63 2.20
CA THR A 201 8.24 0.23 1.94
C THR A 201 9.31 0.14 0.85
N ALA A 202 9.16 0.89 -0.24
CA ALA A 202 10.15 0.90 -1.31
C ALA A 202 11.47 1.56 -0.89
N ILE A 203 11.40 2.65 -0.10
CA ILE A 203 12.57 3.31 0.49
C ILE A 203 13.33 2.31 1.37
N ARG A 204 12.65 1.61 2.27
CA ARG A 204 13.27 0.61 3.14
C ARG A 204 13.94 -0.52 2.35
N HIS A 205 13.29 -1.02 1.27
CA HIS A 205 13.89 -2.06 0.43
C HIS A 205 15.19 -1.61 -0.23
N VAL A 206 15.27 -0.33 -0.63
CA VAL A 206 16.49 0.25 -1.19
C VAL A 206 17.56 0.38 -0.11
N LEU A 207 17.22 1.01 1.02
CA LEU A 207 18.16 1.24 2.12
C LEU A 207 18.74 -0.08 2.71
N THR A 208 17.91 -1.12 2.82
CA THR A 208 18.34 -2.40 3.38
C THR A 208 18.88 -3.37 2.32
N ARG A 209 19.12 -2.91 1.07
CA ARG A 209 19.56 -3.75 -0.05
C ARG A 209 18.89 -5.11 -0.08
N GLN A 210 17.56 -5.13 0.10
CA GLN A 210 16.82 -6.37 -0.08
C GLN A 210 16.90 -6.78 -1.55
N SER A 211 18.07 -7.32 -1.92
CA SER A 211 18.29 -8.06 -3.16
C SER A 211 18.06 -9.54 -2.86
N GLU A 212 17.49 -10.23 -3.83
CA GLU A 212 17.45 -11.69 -3.83
C GLU A 212 18.83 -12.29 -4.04
#